data_8eb724cbb60fc348c5867f040ae6c539
#
_entry.id   8eb724cbb60fc348c5867f040ae6c539
#
_cell.length_a   1.000
_cell.length_b   1.000
_cell.length_c   1.000
_cell.angle_alpha   90.00
_cell.angle_beta   90.00
_cell.angle_gamma   90.00
#
_symmetry.space_group_name_H-M   'P 1'
#
loop_
_entity.id
_entity.type
_entity.pdbx_description
1 polymer ?
#
loop_
_entity_poly.entity_id
_entity_poly.type
_entity_poly.pdbx_seq_one_letter_code
_entity_poly.pdbx_strand_id
1 'polypeptide(L)'
;MKITLIRAEKESGKEALSTLETDALIKKLKTETKAGHVSTLRVILPQLEGTCAQYEHIDKLPRIYPAVEYSRTQEGERRMKNYNGLVQLEINRLSGIAEAEYVKQQAALLPQTFAAFCGSSGRSAKIWVLFALPDGTTPKLESDAALFHAHAYRMTVKCYQPLLPFAITLKEPSLTQSCRMTLDGYPYYNPAAVPF
;
A
#
# COMPACT_ATOMS: atom_id res chain seq x y z
N MET A 1 -5.01 5.23 -13.21
CA MET A 1 -5.38 5.55 -11.79
C MET A 1 -4.17 6.20 -11.12
N LYS A 2 -4.36 7.31 -10.41
CA LYS A 2 -3.27 8.05 -9.76
C LYS A 2 -3.21 7.75 -8.28
N ILE A 3 -2.02 7.47 -7.79
CA ILE A 3 -1.71 7.16 -6.39
C ILE A 3 -0.83 8.27 -5.82
N THR A 4 -1.01 8.60 -4.56
CA THR A 4 -0.20 9.59 -3.88
C THR A 4 1.05 8.98 -3.25
N LEU A 5 2.18 9.62 -3.48
CA LEU A 5 3.45 9.37 -2.83
C LEU A 5 3.82 10.56 -1.95
N ILE A 6 4.21 10.28 -0.70
CA ILE A 6 4.72 11.29 0.21
C ILE A 6 6.14 10.92 0.63
N ARG A 7 7.06 11.87 0.50
CA ARG A 7 8.46 11.76 0.93
C ARG A 7 8.75 12.83 1.97
N ALA A 8 9.53 12.48 2.99
CA ALA A 8 10.13 13.49 3.85
C ALA A 8 11.25 14.22 3.08
N GLU A 9 11.21 15.54 3.05
CA GLU A 9 12.31 16.35 2.51
C GLU A 9 13.44 16.42 3.54
N LYS A 10 14.67 16.15 3.07
CA LYS A 10 15.85 16.03 3.95
C LYS A 10 16.21 17.33 4.68
N GLU A 11 15.95 18.48 4.07
CA GLU A 11 16.44 19.79 4.56
C GLU A 11 15.38 20.59 5.31
N SER A 12 14.11 20.44 4.98
CA SER A 12 13.03 21.29 5.53
C SER A 12 12.15 20.59 6.57
N GLY A 13 12.28 19.27 6.72
CA GLY A 13 11.34 18.45 7.50
C GLY A 13 9.92 18.45 6.90
N LYS A 14 9.69 19.14 5.77
CA LYS A 14 8.43 19.18 5.08
C LYS A 14 8.22 17.89 4.28
N GLU A 15 6.97 17.55 4.04
CA GLU A 15 6.61 16.41 3.21
C GLU A 15 6.40 16.86 1.76
N ALA A 16 7.17 16.27 0.82
CA ALA A 16 6.91 16.42 -0.60
C ALA A 16 5.80 15.45 -1.02
N LEU A 17 4.70 15.99 -1.53
CA LEU A 17 3.60 15.24 -2.10
C LEU A 17 3.77 15.17 -3.61
N SER A 18 3.68 13.96 -4.16
CA SER A 18 3.67 13.72 -5.60
C SER A 18 2.62 12.68 -5.96
N THR A 19 2.11 12.73 -7.19
CA THR A 19 1.20 11.72 -7.72
C THR A 19 1.89 10.90 -8.78
N LEU A 20 1.54 9.62 -8.86
CA LEU A 20 2.10 8.68 -9.81
C LEU A 20 1.00 7.80 -10.37
N GLU A 21 1.04 7.50 -11.67
CA GLU A 21 0.18 6.47 -12.24
C GLU A 21 0.55 5.09 -11.68
N THR A 22 -0.46 4.24 -11.49
CA THR A 22 -0.25 2.90 -10.93
C THR A 22 0.78 2.08 -11.69
N ASP A 23 0.73 2.11 -13.04
CA ASP A 23 1.72 1.41 -13.88
C ASP A 23 3.15 1.88 -13.61
N ALA A 24 3.34 3.18 -13.44
CA ALA A 24 4.64 3.77 -13.13
C ALA A 24 5.10 3.39 -11.72
N LEU A 25 4.17 3.27 -10.76
CA LEU A 25 4.48 2.79 -9.43
C LEU A 25 4.93 1.32 -9.48
N ILE A 26 4.18 0.44 -10.16
CA ILE A 26 4.52 -0.97 -10.28
C ILE A 26 5.90 -1.15 -10.94
N LYS A 27 6.22 -0.36 -11.97
CA LYS A 27 7.58 -0.34 -12.54
C LYS A 27 8.64 0.08 -11.52
N LYS A 28 8.32 1.06 -10.66
CA LYS A 28 9.25 1.48 -9.58
C LYS A 28 9.43 0.41 -8.50
N LEU A 29 8.41 -0.39 -8.20
CA LEU A 29 8.54 -1.50 -7.25
C LEU A 29 9.50 -2.58 -7.75
N LYS A 30 9.58 -2.79 -9.08
CA LYS A 30 10.48 -3.79 -9.69
C LYS A 30 11.95 -3.38 -9.67
N THR A 31 12.22 -2.10 -9.56
CA THR A 31 13.58 -1.56 -9.65
C THR A 31 13.95 -0.82 -8.39
N GLU A 32 15.09 -1.15 -7.82
CA GLU A 32 15.60 -0.40 -6.68
C GLU A 32 15.97 1.02 -7.12
N THR A 33 15.47 2.01 -6.41
CA THR A 33 15.86 3.40 -6.64
C THR A 33 17.35 3.57 -6.27
N LYS A 34 18.03 4.57 -6.90
CA LYS A 34 19.48 4.88 -6.85
C LYS A 34 20.23 4.77 -5.51
N ALA A 35 19.57 4.46 -4.43
CA ALA A 35 20.16 4.41 -3.11
C ALA A 35 20.23 3.00 -2.48
N GLY A 36 19.79 1.94 -3.16
CA GLY A 36 19.89 0.58 -2.64
C GLY A 36 19.23 0.35 -1.27
N HIS A 37 18.29 1.23 -0.88
CA HIS A 37 17.85 1.32 0.50
C HIS A 37 17.02 0.11 0.95
N VAL A 38 16.20 -0.46 0.07
CA VAL A 38 15.30 -1.55 0.49
C VAL A 38 16.04 -2.86 0.65
N SER A 39 16.94 -3.20 -0.28
CA SER A 39 17.77 -4.42 -0.15
C SER A 39 18.67 -4.34 1.07
N THR A 40 19.31 -3.20 1.29
CA THR A 40 20.14 -2.95 2.48
C THR A 40 19.29 -3.05 3.76
N LEU A 41 18.10 -2.46 3.78
CA LEU A 41 17.19 -2.55 4.92
C LEU A 41 16.83 -3.98 5.26
N ARG A 42 16.56 -4.84 4.27
CA ARG A 42 16.24 -6.25 4.49
C ARG A 42 17.35 -7.04 5.14
N VAL A 43 18.61 -6.65 4.93
CA VAL A 43 19.77 -7.23 5.60
C VAL A 43 19.92 -6.69 7.03
N ILE A 44 19.67 -5.41 7.23
CA ILE A 44 19.90 -4.74 8.52
C ILE A 44 18.74 -4.95 9.50
N LEU A 45 17.47 -4.93 9.03
CA LEU A 45 16.29 -4.98 9.88
C LEU A 45 16.23 -6.17 10.84
N PRO A 46 16.64 -7.39 10.47
CA PRO A 46 16.67 -8.51 11.41
C PRO A 46 17.66 -8.30 12.57
N GLN A 47 18.73 -7.55 12.33
CA GLN A 47 19.75 -7.24 13.35
C GLN A 47 19.31 -6.11 14.30
N LEU A 48 18.35 -5.30 13.86
CA LEU A 48 17.79 -4.18 14.63
C LEU A 48 16.44 -4.53 15.26
N GLU A 49 16.00 -5.78 15.17
CA GLU A 49 14.70 -6.20 15.70
C GLU A 49 14.58 -5.88 17.20
N GLY A 50 13.50 -5.18 17.58
CA GLY A 50 13.27 -4.74 18.95
C GLY A 50 13.95 -3.43 19.35
N THR A 51 14.70 -2.78 18.45
CA THR A 51 15.31 -1.48 18.68
C THR A 51 14.56 -0.32 18.01
N CYS A 52 14.66 0.90 18.55
CA CYS A 52 14.10 2.10 17.93
C CYS A 52 14.69 2.38 16.54
N ALA A 53 15.95 2.01 16.31
CA ALA A 53 16.65 2.20 15.03
C ALA A 53 15.96 1.48 13.87
N GLN A 54 15.26 0.37 14.12
CA GLN A 54 14.47 -0.34 13.12
C GLN A 54 13.44 0.58 12.45
N TYR A 55 12.72 1.37 13.26
CA TYR A 55 11.68 2.27 12.77
C TYR A 55 12.25 3.47 12.02
N GLU A 56 13.36 4.03 12.49
CA GLU A 56 14.01 5.18 11.85
C GLU A 56 14.42 4.90 10.40
N HIS A 57 14.92 3.72 10.11
CA HIS A 57 15.30 3.34 8.75
C HIS A 57 14.08 3.15 7.83
N ILE A 58 13.02 2.51 8.35
CA ILE A 58 11.77 2.30 7.58
C ILE A 58 11.09 3.65 7.32
N ASP A 59 11.12 4.57 8.27
CA ASP A 59 10.45 5.86 8.19
C ASP A 59 11.05 6.81 7.14
N LYS A 60 12.28 6.58 6.72
CA LYS A 60 12.92 7.30 5.60
C LYS A 60 12.36 6.91 4.22
N LEU A 61 11.69 5.76 4.12
CA LEU A 61 11.09 5.35 2.85
C LEU A 61 9.85 6.18 2.53
N PRO A 62 9.63 6.51 1.23
CA PRO A 62 8.40 7.17 0.81
C PRO A 62 7.16 6.36 1.22
N ARG A 63 6.10 7.06 1.59
CA ARG A 63 4.78 6.48 1.87
C ARG A 63 3.93 6.48 0.62
N ILE A 64 3.26 5.36 0.36
CA ILE A 64 2.32 5.18 -0.73
C ILE A 64 0.91 5.17 -0.15
N TYR A 65 0.03 6.01 -0.66
CA TYR A 65 -1.38 6.10 -0.30
C TYR A 65 -2.23 5.59 -1.46
N PRO A 66 -2.66 4.32 -1.45
CA PRO A 66 -3.37 3.73 -2.57
C PRO A 66 -4.81 4.24 -2.69
N ALA A 67 -5.47 4.47 -1.57
CA ALA A 67 -6.89 4.79 -1.54
C ALA A 67 -7.23 6.17 -2.13
N VAL A 68 -6.31 7.14 -2.04
CA VAL A 68 -6.61 8.54 -2.33
C VAL A 68 -5.53 9.21 -3.17
N GLU A 69 -5.96 9.97 -4.18
CA GLU A 69 -5.16 11.03 -4.78
C GLU A 69 -5.31 12.30 -3.95
N TYR A 70 -4.23 12.73 -3.29
CA TYR A 70 -4.18 13.97 -2.53
C TYR A 70 -3.66 15.14 -3.37
N SER A 71 -4.16 16.33 -3.07
CA SER A 71 -3.60 17.61 -3.47
C SER A 71 -3.26 18.43 -2.22
N ARG A 72 -2.48 19.50 -2.37
CA ARG A 72 -2.29 20.51 -1.33
C ARG A 72 -3.19 21.70 -1.56
N THR A 73 -3.75 22.26 -0.49
CA THR A 73 -4.39 23.56 -0.49
C THR A 73 -3.33 24.69 -0.56
N GLN A 74 -3.76 25.91 -0.74
CA GLN A 74 -2.87 27.09 -0.67
C GLN A 74 -2.19 27.24 0.70
N GLU A 75 -2.86 26.76 1.76
CA GLU A 75 -2.36 26.76 3.15
C GLU A 75 -1.42 25.57 3.44
N GLY A 76 -1.22 24.68 2.45
CA GLY A 76 -0.32 23.53 2.55
C GLY A 76 -0.97 22.26 3.12
N GLU A 77 -2.24 22.29 3.46
CA GLU A 77 -2.98 21.14 3.97
C GLU A 77 -3.23 20.10 2.88
N ARG A 78 -3.39 18.84 3.29
CA ARG A 78 -3.77 17.76 2.37
C ARG A 78 -5.27 17.74 2.19
N ARG A 79 -5.70 17.70 0.94
CA ARG A 79 -7.11 17.56 0.56
C ARG A 79 -7.28 16.37 -0.39
N MET A 80 -8.32 15.58 -0.15
CA MET A 80 -8.72 14.54 -1.10
C MET A 80 -9.09 15.16 -2.43
N LYS A 81 -8.45 14.74 -3.51
CA LYS A 81 -8.78 15.12 -4.89
C LYS A 81 -9.65 14.06 -5.55
N ASN A 82 -9.31 12.79 -5.31
CA ASN A 82 -10.04 11.65 -5.84
C ASN A 82 -9.89 10.45 -4.93
N TYR A 83 -10.95 9.68 -4.75
CA TYR A 83 -10.93 8.37 -4.10
C TYR A 83 -10.79 7.29 -5.15
N ASN A 84 -9.83 6.39 -4.99
CA ASN A 84 -9.47 5.39 -5.98
C ASN A 84 -10.23 4.06 -5.85
N GLY A 85 -10.99 3.86 -4.77
CA GLY A 85 -11.62 2.57 -4.50
C GLY A 85 -10.66 1.46 -4.08
N LEU A 86 -9.37 1.77 -3.85
CA LEU A 86 -8.39 0.77 -3.44
C LEU A 86 -8.36 0.60 -1.92
N VAL A 87 -8.60 -0.63 -1.49
CA VAL A 87 -8.45 -1.07 -0.09
C VAL A 87 -7.13 -1.81 0.07
N GLN A 88 -6.37 -1.46 1.09
CA GLN A 88 -5.10 -2.13 1.40
C GLN A 88 -5.25 -3.10 2.56
N LEU A 89 -4.89 -4.37 2.33
CA LEU A 89 -4.63 -5.36 3.37
C LEU A 89 -3.13 -5.48 3.63
N GLU A 90 -2.79 -5.83 4.85
CA GLU A 90 -1.43 -6.11 5.27
C GLU A 90 -1.35 -7.45 5.98
N ILE A 91 -0.38 -8.25 5.58
CA ILE A 91 0.03 -9.45 6.31
C ILE A 91 1.45 -9.20 6.78
N ASN A 92 1.63 -9.13 8.09
CA ASN A 92 2.92 -8.85 8.71
C ASN A 92 3.45 -10.08 9.45
N ARG A 93 4.68 -10.00 9.93
CA ARG A 93 5.37 -11.04 10.71
C ARG A 93 5.54 -12.35 9.95
N LEU A 94 5.71 -12.27 8.65
CA LEU A 94 6.11 -13.41 7.83
C LEU A 94 7.55 -13.79 8.14
N SER A 95 7.91 -15.05 7.93
CA SER A 95 9.29 -15.55 8.16
C SER A 95 10.26 -14.99 7.12
N GLY A 96 9.78 -14.69 5.90
CA GLY A 96 10.60 -14.14 4.83
C GLY A 96 9.86 -13.94 3.52
N ILE A 97 10.64 -13.71 2.47
CA ILE A 97 10.12 -13.40 1.12
C ILE A 97 9.28 -14.56 0.56
N ALA A 98 9.65 -15.83 0.83
CA ALA A 98 8.92 -16.98 0.32
C ALA A 98 7.46 -17.00 0.78
N GLU A 99 7.20 -16.69 2.04
CA GLU A 99 5.84 -16.59 2.55
C GLU A 99 5.09 -15.38 1.96
N ALA A 100 5.78 -14.26 1.74
CA ALA A 100 5.19 -13.10 1.05
C ALA A 100 4.81 -13.43 -0.40
N GLU A 101 5.64 -14.19 -1.12
CA GLU A 101 5.32 -14.69 -2.46
C GLU A 101 4.09 -15.60 -2.45
N TYR A 102 4.02 -16.51 -1.48
CA TYR A 102 2.84 -17.38 -1.34
C TYR A 102 1.56 -16.57 -1.09
N VAL A 103 1.60 -15.59 -0.20
CA VAL A 103 0.46 -14.67 0.03
C VAL A 103 0.04 -13.96 -1.27
N LYS A 104 0.99 -13.48 -2.07
CA LYS A 104 0.69 -12.83 -3.35
C LYS A 104 -0.02 -13.79 -4.32
N GLN A 105 0.47 -15.04 -4.40
CA GLN A 105 -0.16 -16.06 -5.26
C GLN A 105 -1.60 -16.35 -4.83
N GLN A 106 -1.85 -16.49 -3.54
CA GLN A 106 -3.21 -16.72 -3.03
C GLN A 106 -4.12 -15.50 -3.30
N ALA A 107 -3.63 -14.29 -3.05
CA ALA A 107 -4.37 -13.08 -3.33
C ALA A 107 -4.72 -12.94 -4.83
N ALA A 108 -3.82 -13.35 -5.72
CA ALA A 108 -4.01 -13.29 -7.17
C ALA A 108 -5.14 -14.19 -7.71
N LEU A 109 -5.62 -15.14 -6.90
CA LEU A 109 -6.76 -16.01 -7.28
C LEU A 109 -8.09 -15.25 -7.33
N LEU A 110 -8.18 -14.10 -6.63
CA LEU A 110 -9.38 -13.27 -6.67
C LEU A 110 -9.27 -12.21 -7.76
N PRO A 111 -10.27 -12.11 -8.66
CA PRO A 111 -10.26 -11.13 -9.75
C PRO A 111 -10.31 -9.66 -9.25
N GLN A 112 -10.70 -9.43 -8.01
CA GLN A 112 -10.74 -8.13 -7.37
C GLN A 112 -9.36 -7.64 -6.89
N THR A 113 -8.36 -8.53 -6.86
CA THR A 113 -7.00 -8.15 -6.49
C THR A 113 -6.39 -7.29 -7.60
N PHE A 114 -6.20 -6.01 -7.29
CA PHE A 114 -5.58 -5.03 -8.19
C PHE A 114 -4.06 -5.15 -8.20
N ALA A 115 -3.45 -5.28 -7.00
CA ALA A 115 -2.02 -5.49 -6.88
C ALA A 115 -1.69 -6.24 -5.58
N ALA A 116 -0.60 -7.02 -5.61
CA ALA A 116 -0.02 -7.61 -4.41
C ALA A 116 1.50 -7.62 -4.52
N PHE A 117 2.19 -7.24 -3.44
CA PHE A 117 3.64 -7.12 -3.42
C PHE A 117 4.23 -7.32 -2.03
N CYS A 118 5.50 -7.68 -2.01
CA CYS A 118 6.29 -7.84 -0.80
C CYS A 118 6.55 -6.47 -0.14
N GLY A 119 6.38 -6.37 1.16
CA GLY A 119 6.68 -5.15 1.91
C GLY A 119 8.18 -4.87 2.07
N SER A 120 8.50 -3.67 2.53
CA SER A 120 9.89 -3.17 2.63
C SER A 120 10.81 -4.03 3.50
N SER A 121 10.29 -4.63 4.56
CA SER A 121 11.06 -5.53 5.43
C SER A 121 11.37 -6.90 4.80
N GLY A 122 10.70 -7.29 3.71
CA GLY A 122 10.74 -8.65 3.19
C GLY A 122 9.93 -9.68 4.02
N ARG A 123 9.37 -9.25 5.15
CA ARG A 123 8.61 -10.09 6.10
C ARG A 123 7.14 -9.64 6.19
N SER A 124 6.62 -9.09 5.12
CA SER A 124 5.21 -8.69 5.00
C SER A 124 4.77 -8.69 3.55
N ALA A 125 3.47 -8.84 3.35
CA ALA A 125 2.82 -8.66 2.05
C ALA A 125 1.77 -7.54 2.13
N LYS A 126 1.60 -6.83 1.02
CA LYS A 126 0.57 -5.82 0.82
C LYS A 126 -0.33 -6.27 -0.32
N ILE A 127 -1.63 -6.18 -0.13
CA ILE A 127 -2.63 -6.54 -1.14
C ILE A 127 -3.54 -5.33 -1.33
N TRP A 128 -3.73 -4.90 -2.55
CA TRP A 128 -4.66 -3.85 -2.92
C TRP A 128 -5.84 -4.46 -3.66
N VAL A 129 -7.03 -4.18 -3.17
CA VAL A 129 -8.28 -4.75 -3.66
C VAL A 129 -9.17 -3.61 -4.15
N LEU A 130 -9.79 -3.79 -5.32
CA LEU A 130 -10.59 -2.77 -5.97
C LEU A 130 -12.06 -2.88 -5.54
N PHE A 131 -12.65 -1.71 -5.23
CA PHE A 131 -14.06 -1.53 -4.93
C PHE A 131 -14.64 -0.37 -5.74
N ALA A 132 -15.91 -0.52 -6.12
CA ALA A 132 -16.69 0.55 -6.75
C ALA A 132 -18.13 0.50 -6.27
N LEU A 133 -18.87 1.57 -6.52
CA LEU A 133 -20.33 1.57 -6.42
C LEU A 133 -20.94 0.71 -7.54
N PRO A 134 -22.22 0.30 -7.44
CA PRO A 134 -22.86 -0.54 -8.45
C PRO A 134 -22.85 0.04 -9.87
N ASP A 135 -22.72 1.34 -10.01
CA ASP A 135 -22.58 2.06 -11.28
C ASP A 135 -21.14 2.11 -11.81
N GLY A 136 -20.18 1.47 -11.11
CA GLY A 136 -18.77 1.46 -11.45
C GLY A 136 -18.01 2.72 -11.02
N THR A 137 -18.66 3.69 -10.36
CA THR A 137 -18.02 4.92 -9.88
C THR A 137 -17.50 4.77 -8.44
N THR A 138 -16.83 5.79 -7.94
CA THR A 138 -16.40 5.89 -6.54
C THR A 138 -16.97 7.15 -5.89
N PRO A 139 -17.21 7.12 -4.55
CA PRO A 139 -17.67 8.30 -3.82
C PRO A 139 -16.74 9.50 -4.03
N LYS A 140 -17.33 10.70 -4.21
CA LYS A 140 -16.57 11.93 -4.50
C LYS A 140 -16.37 12.81 -3.27
N LEU A 141 -17.31 12.77 -2.32
CA LEU A 141 -17.17 13.48 -1.05
C LEU A 141 -16.30 12.66 -0.10
N GLU A 142 -15.42 13.33 0.64
CA GLU A 142 -14.49 12.66 1.54
C GLU A 142 -15.18 11.89 2.66
N SER A 143 -16.29 12.44 3.20
CA SER A 143 -17.15 11.77 4.19
C SER A 143 -17.70 10.44 3.66
N ASP A 144 -18.24 10.46 2.45
CA ASP A 144 -18.85 9.29 1.83
C ASP A 144 -17.80 8.26 1.45
N ALA A 145 -16.65 8.73 0.94
CA ALA A 145 -15.50 7.89 0.66
C ALA A 145 -14.97 7.20 1.92
N ALA A 146 -14.95 7.89 3.07
CA ALA A 146 -14.51 7.31 4.33
C ALA A 146 -15.45 6.20 4.81
N LEU A 147 -16.75 6.42 4.75
CA LEU A 147 -17.77 5.42 5.12
C LEU A 147 -17.71 4.20 4.17
N PHE A 148 -17.64 4.46 2.87
CA PHE A 148 -17.52 3.42 1.86
C PHE A 148 -16.24 2.60 2.05
N HIS A 149 -15.10 3.27 2.26
CA HIS A 149 -13.81 2.62 2.49
C HIS A 149 -13.82 1.74 3.74
N ALA A 150 -14.44 2.20 4.82
CA ALA A 150 -14.55 1.41 6.04
C ALA A 150 -15.39 0.13 5.82
N HIS A 151 -16.49 0.22 5.07
CA HIS A 151 -17.28 -0.94 4.68
C HIS A 151 -16.46 -1.88 3.78
N ALA A 152 -15.87 -1.35 2.72
CA ALA A 152 -15.03 -2.08 1.77
C ALA A 152 -13.88 -2.82 2.48
N TYR A 153 -13.20 -2.18 3.44
CA TYR A 153 -12.14 -2.81 4.22
C TYR A 153 -12.63 -4.05 4.98
N ARG A 154 -13.77 -3.93 5.70
CA ARG A 154 -14.35 -5.06 6.45
C ARG A 154 -14.75 -6.21 5.53
N MET A 155 -15.34 -5.90 4.38
CA MET A 155 -15.67 -6.90 3.35
C MET A 155 -14.43 -7.57 2.80
N THR A 156 -13.39 -6.80 2.50
CA THR A 156 -12.11 -7.34 2.00
C THR A 156 -11.50 -8.30 3.01
N VAL A 157 -11.43 -7.92 4.29
CA VAL A 157 -10.91 -8.82 5.34
C VAL A 157 -11.71 -10.11 5.39
N LYS A 158 -13.04 -10.03 5.36
CA LYS A 158 -13.92 -11.20 5.40
C LYS A 158 -13.71 -12.13 4.21
N CYS A 159 -13.51 -11.58 3.01
CA CYS A 159 -13.35 -12.37 1.79
C CYS A 159 -11.93 -12.97 1.66
N TYR A 160 -10.90 -12.23 2.07
CA TYR A 160 -9.52 -12.65 1.86
C TYR A 160 -8.98 -13.52 3.00
N GLN A 161 -9.40 -13.33 4.25
CA GLN A 161 -8.87 -14.10 5.38
C GLN A 161 -8.99 -15.62 5.21
N PRO A 162 -10.11 -16.18 4.69
CA PRO A 162 -10.20 -17.63 4.48
C PRO A 162 -9.24 -18.18 3.41
N LEU A 163 -8.78 -17.35 2.49
CA LEU A 163 -7.89 -17.75 1.39
C LEU A 163 -6.41 -17.63 1.77
N LEU A 164 -6.12 -16.83 2.79
CA LEU A 164 -4.75 -16.55 3.19
C LEU A 164 -4.32 -17.47 4.32
N PRO A 165 -3.13 -18.10 4.23
CA PRO A 165 -2.62 -18.99 5.27
C PRO A 165 -2.13 -18.23 6.52
N PHE A 166 -2.02 -16.91 6.43
CA PHE A 166 -1.55 -16.04 7.50
C PHE A 166 -2.63 -15.02 7.88
N ALA A 167 -2.64 -14.62 9.14
CA ALA A 167 -3.60 -13.63 9.63
C ALA A 167 -3.39 -12.26 9.00
N ILE A 168 -4.48 -11.66 8.52
CA ILE A 168 -4.49 -10.26 8.11
C ILE A 168 -4.25 -9.40 9.36
N THR A 169 -3.30 -8.46 9.27
CA THR A 169 -3.06 -7.48 10.31
C THR A 169 -4.19 -6.45 10.28
N LEU A 170 -5.14 -6.61 11.21
CA LEU A 170 -6.29 -5.72 11.29
C LEU A 170 -5.85 -4.30 11.68
N LYS A 171 -6.44 -3.31 11.00
CA LYS A 171 -6.27 -1.88 11.26
C LYS A 171 -7.62 -1.19 11.29
N GLU A 172 -7.69 -0.06 11.97
CA GLU A 172 -8.83 0.83 11.81
C GLU A 172 -8.89 1.33 10.37
N PRO A 173 -10.03 1.15 9.66
CA PRO A 173 -10.15 1.58 8.27
C PRO A 173 -9.97 3.09 8.14
N SER A 174 -9.08 3.51 7.26
CA SER A 174 -8.82 4.94 7.04
C SER A 174 -8.38 5.21 5.62
N LEU A 175 -8.87 6.30 5.04
CA LEU A 175 -8.41 6.82 3.75
C LEU A 175 -6.91 7.19 3.77
N THR A 176 -6.36 7.44 4.96
CA THR A 176 -4.95 7.76 5.16
C THR A 176 -4.07 6.53 5.35
N GLN A 177 -4.62 5.32 5.24
CA GLN A 177 -3.83 4.11 5.32
C GLN A 177 -2.78 4.09 4.21
N SER A 178 -1.55 3.86 4.59
CA SER A 178 -0.40 3.89 3.67
C SER A 178 0.52 2.70 3.89
N CYS A 179 1.32 2.38 2.89
CA CYS A 179 2.48 1.49 3.04
C CYS A 179 3.77 2.22 2.64
N ARG A 180 4.90 1.64 3.02
CA ARG A 180 6.21 2.15 2.62
C ARG A 180 6.55 1.68 1.21
N MET A 181 7.29 2.52 0.48
CA MET A 181 7.91 2.10 -0.78
C MET A 181 8.75 0.85 -0.53
N THR A 182 8.72 -0.08 -1.48
CA THR A 182 9.37 -1.38 -1.36
C THR A 182 10.07 -1.76 -2.65
N LEU A 183 10.80 -2.85 -2.61
CA LEU A 183 11.38 -3.55 -3.75
C LEU A 183 10.71 -4.92 -3.87
N ASP A 184 10.12 -5.18 -5.02
CA ASP A 184 9.57 -6.49 -5.37
C ASP A 184 9.80 -6.72 -6.87
N GLY A 185 10.67 -7.67 -7.22
CA GLY A 185 11.00 -7.96 -8.62
C GLY A 185 9.81 -8.50 -9.43
N TYR A 186 8.84 -9.12 -8.75
CA TYR A 186 7.69 -9.78 -9.35
C TYR A 186 6.37 -9.42 -8.65
N PRO A 187 6.01 -8.13 -8.55
CA PRO A 187 4.73 -7.75 -7.96
C PRO A 187 3.59 -8.28 -8.84
N TYR A 188 2.55 -8.81 -8.21
CA TYR A 188 1.31 -9.07 -8.93
C TYR A 188 0.64 -7.74 -9.27
N TYR A 189 0.13 -7.64 -10.50
CA TYR A 189 -0.59 -6.45 -10.95
C TYR A 189 -1.63 -6.81 -11.99
N ASN A 190 -2.88 -6.47 -11.71
CA ASN A 190 -4.02 -6.67 -12.60
C ASN A 190 -4.73 -5.31 -12.86
N PRO A 191 -4.39 -4.59 -13.94
CA PRO A 191 -5.05 -3.33 -14.28
C PRO A 191 -6.52 -3.50 -14.69
N ALA A 192 -6.94 -4.74 -15.01
CA ALA A 192 -8.30 -5.11 -15.34
C ALA A 192 -9.03 -5.77 -14.15
N ALA A 193 -8.60 -5.50 -12.91
CA ALA A 193 -9.27 -6.02 -11.74
C ALA A 193 -10.74 -5.62 -11.73
N VAL A 194 -11.60 -6.58 -11.40
CA VAL A 194 -13.04 -6.36 -11.31
C VAL A 194 -13.34 -5.83 -9.90
N PRO A 195 -14.01 -4.69 -9.73
CA PRO A 195 -14.36 -4.20 -8.40
C PRO A 195 -15.39 -5.13 -7.71
N PHE A 196 -15.31 -5.18 -6.38
CA PHE A 196 -16.42 -5.74 -5.59
C PHE A 196 -17.65 -4.86 -5.71
#